data_c7bfd68fca104fa126acb5effc096bf4
#
_entry.id   c7bfd68fca104fa126acb5effc096bf4
#
_cell.length_a   1.000
_cell.length_b   1.000
_cell.length_c   1.000
_cell.angle_alpha   90.00
_cell.angle_beta   90.00
_cell.angle_gamma   90.00
#
_symmetry.space_group_name_H-M   'P 1'
#
loop_
_entity.id
_entity.type
_entity.pdbx_description
1 polymer ?
#
loop_
_entity_poly.entity_id
_entity_poly.type
_entity_poly.pdbx_seq_one_letter_code
_entity_poly.pdbx_strand_id
1 'polypeptide(L)'
;MKTTDPHTRQDGPVTGTDAPWHQADLVALDLEGSGAQDRDHEAILEIALVPLAAGQPAAAEAYATLVNPGRPIPARPWMPPGLNNTVLSHARPLTAIEPELADRISGRWLVGHNIGVDWRLLHRRCPSIAPAGLIDTLRLARAYRIDAGGNSLTRLLEYLDLTATVTRAVPDGQPHRALWDATGAAILLGGLVTRWWPAGVALAGLCAVAALPDFAPTPAPDTLF
;
A
#
# COMPACT_ATOMS: atom_id res chain seq x y z
N MET A 1 -11.36 39.11 37.54
CA MET A 1 -11.04 37.66 37.68
C MET A 1 -11.17 37.06 36.29
N LYS A 2 -10.07 36.94 35.57
CA LYS A 2 -10.01 36.41 34.18
C LYS A 2 -9.72 34.93 34.29
N THR A 3 -10.65 34.09 33.88
CA THR A 3 -10.48 32.66 33.72
C THR A 3 -9.76 32.39 32.38
N THR A 4 -8.56 31.92 32.47
CA THR A 4 -7.75 31.43 31.35
C THR A 4 -8.25 30.06 30.94
N ASP A 5 -8.60 29.93 29.67
CA ASP A 5 -8.98 28.71 28.97
C ASP A 5 -7.70 27.82 28.71
N PRO A 6 -7.69 26.53 29.04
CA PRO A 6 -6.53 25.68 28.77
C PRO A 6 -6.52 25.25 27.29
N HIS A 7 -5.42 25.56 26.65
CA HIS A 7 -5.00 25.19 25.30
C HIS A 7 -5.40 23.76 24.87
N THR A 8 -6.19 23.68 23.82
CA THR A 8 -6.27 22.53 22.94
C THR A 8 -4.93 22.42 22.18
N ARG A 9 -4.04 21.54 22.61
CA ARG A 9 -2.87 21.16 21.80
C ARG A 9 -3.38 20.42 20.56
N GLN A 10 -3.20 21.00 19.41
CA GLN A 10 -3.19 20.26 18.16
C GLN A 10 -1.89 19.46 18.14
N ASP A 11 -1.97 18.19 18.49
CA ASP A 11 -0.86 17.26 18.29
C ASP A 11 -0.64 17.09 16.78
N GLY A 12 0.41 17.70 16.27
CA GLY A 12 0.90 17.48 14.91
C GLY A 12 1.34 16.01 14.74
N PRO A 13 1.51 15.53 13.51
CA PRO A 13 1.87 14.14 13.26
C PRO A 13 3.13 13.75 14.04
N VAL A 14 3.02 12.70 14.85
CA VAL A 14 4.14 12.16 15.63
C VAL A 14 5.12 11.53 14.65
N THR A 15 6.28 12.15 14.45
CA THR A 15 7.30 11.75 13.47
C THR A 15 8.28 10.71 13.98
N GLY A 16 7.97 9.98 15.05
CA GLY A 16 8.86 8.99 15.67
C GLY A 16 8.38 7.54 15.43
N THR A 17 9.30 6.64 15.11
CA THR A 17 9.02 5.19 15.00
C THR A 17 8.59 4.53 16.30
N ASP A 18 8.73 5.23 17.44
CA ASP A 18 8.29 4.75 18.76
C ASP A 18 6.78 4.95 19.01
N ALA A 19 6.11 5.72 18.15
CA ALA A 19 4.66 5.88 18.22
C ALA A 19 3.92 4.59 17.87
N PRO A 20 2.67 4.39 18.36
CA PRO A 20 1.82 3.30 17.92
C PRO A 20 1.70 3.26 16.39
N TRP A 21 1.82 2.07 15.81
CA TRP A 21 1.84 1.91 14.34
C TRP A 21 0.66 2.60 13.63
N HIS A 22 -0.52 2.59 14.26
CA HIS A 22 -1.74 3.15 13.68
C HIS A 22 -1.78 4.69 13.67
N GLN A 23 -0.80 5.36 14.29
CA GLN A 23 -0.62 6.80 14.25
C GLN A 23 0.37 7.23 13.15
N ALA A 24 1.04 6.28 12.52
CA ALA A 24 1.93 6.56 11.41
C ALA A 24 1.12 6.95 10.15
N ASP A 25 1.74 7.75 9.29
CA ASP A 25 1.17 8.08 7.99
C ASP A 25 1.38 6.90 7.03
N LEU A 26 0.34 6.10 6.86
CA LEU A 26 0.35 4.85 6.11
C LEU A 26 -0.55 4.95 4.89
N VAL A 27 -0.11 4.40 3.76
CA VAL A 27 -0.92 4.24 2.56
C VAL A 27 -0.75 2.83 1.99
N ALA A 28 -1.84 2.11 1.79
CA ALA A 28 -1.78 0.82 1.11
C ALA A 28 -1.69 1.03 -0.40
N LEU A 29 -0.83 0.26 -1.05
CA LEU A 29 -0.57 0.27 -2.48
C LEU A 29 -0.76 -1.12 -3.04
N ASP A 30 -1.39 -1.18 -4.21
CA ASP A 30 -1.39 -2.34 -5.09
C ASP A 30 -1.36 -1.89 -6.55
N LEU A 31 -0.72 -2.68 -7.42
CA LEU A 31 -0.57 -2.43 -8.85
C LEU A 31 -0.95 -3.66 -9.67
N GLU A 32 -1.69 -3.43 -10.75
CA GLU A 32 -1.81 -4.42 -11.81
C GLU A 32 -0.81 -4.08 -12.93
N GLY A 33 0.07 -5.02 -13.24
CA GLY A 33 1.12 -4.86 -14.25
C GLY A 33 0.87 -5.65 -15.52
N SER A 34 1.58 -5.33 -16.59
CA SER A 34 1.55 -6.12 -17.84
C SER A 34 2.25 -7.48 -17.72
N GLY A 35 2.92 -7.71 -16.59
CA GLY A 35 3.59 -8.95 -16.23
C GLY A 35 5.09 -8.97 -16.52
N ALA A 36 5.82 -9.75 -15.73
CA ALA A 36 7.29 -9.85 -15.78
C ALA A 36 7.86 -10.30 -17.13
N GLN A 37 7.05 -10.92 -18.01
CA GLN A 37 7.44 -11.30 -19.37
C GLN A 37 7.78 -10.08 -20.24
N ASP A 38 7.22 -8.91 -19.92
CA ASP A 38 7.53 -7.65 -20.58
C ASP A 38 8.90 -7.08 -20.18
N ARG A 39 9.54 -7.64 -19.16
CA ARG A 39 10.87 -7.23 -18.65
C ARG A 39 10.97 -5.70 -18.45
N ASP A 40 11.89 -5.05 -19.17
CA ASP A 40 12.09 -3.60 -19.06
C ASP A 40 10.92 -2.78 -19.63
N HIS A 41 10.01 -3.43 -20.38
CA HIS A 41 8.79 -2.83 -20.91
C HIS A 41 7.57 -3.06 -20.00
N GLU A 42 7.72 -3.76 -18.86
CA GLU A 42 6.62 -3.96 -17.93
C GLU A 42 5.96 -2.62 -17.58
N ALA A 43 4.65 -2.54 -17.80
CA ALA A 43 3.87 -1.33 -17.63
C ALA A 43 2.90 -1.49 -16.46
N ILE A 44 2.63 -0.40 -15.76
CA ILE A 44 1.53 -0.29 -14.80
C ILE A 44 0.25 -0.09 -15.61
N LEU A 45 -0.78 -0.90 -15.33
CA LEU A 45 -2.07 -0.88 -16.00
C LEU A 45 -3.19 -0.36 -15.10
N GLU A 46 -3.09 -0.63 -13.80
CA GLU A 46 -3.97 -0.12 -12.75
C GLU A 46 -3.14 0.16 -11.51
N ILE A 47 -3.52 1.18 -10.76
CA ILE A 47 -2.90 1.53 -9.47
C ILE A 47 -3.97 1.94 -8.49
N ALA A 48 -3.83 1.50 -7.25
CA ALA A 48 -4.65 1.97 -6.14
C ALA A 48 -3.81 2.35 -4.93
N LEU A 49 -4.21 3.43 -4.29
CA LEU A 49 -3.67 3.94 -3.05
C LEU A 49 -4.81 4.13 -2.06
N VAL A 50 -4.73 3.49 -0.91
CA VAL A 50 -5.75 3.57 0.15
C VAL A 50 -5.08 4.10 1.42
N PRO A 51 -5.33 5.35 1.83
CA PRO A 51 -4.83 5.87 3.10
C PRO A 51 -5.34 5.05 4.28
N LEU A 52 -4.54 4.93 5.33
CA LEU A 52 -4.98 4.33 6.59
C LEU A 52 -5.18 5.42 7.64
N ALA A 53 -6.39 5.53 8.17
CA ALA A 53 -6.73 6.38 9.30
C ALA A 53 -6.86 5.54 10.57
N ALA A 54 -6.06 5.82 11.58
CA ALA A 54 -6.01 5.05 12.83
C ALA A 54 -5.86 3.52 12.58
N GLY A 55 -5.07 3.14 11.57
CA GLY A 55 -4.81 1.75 11.22
C GLY A 55 -5.92 1.06 10.43
N GLN A 56 -6.97 1.78 10.02
CA GLN A 56 -8.08 1.28 9.20
C GLN A 56 -8.07 1.92 7.81
N PRO A 57 -8.43 1.19 6.73
CA PRO A 57 -8.48 1.78 5.41
C PRO A 57 -9.54 2.88 5.31
N ALA A 58 -9.15 4.07 4.88
CA ALA A 58 -10.05 5.17 4.54
C ALA A 58 -10.50 5.04 3.08
N ALA A 59 -11.33 4.04 2.79
CA ALA A 59 -11.71 3.69 1.41
C ALA A 59 -12.40 4.84 0.64
N ALA A 60 -13.06 5.76 1.33
CA ALA A 60 -13.66 6.95 0.72
C ALA A 60 -12.61 7.96 0.21
N GLU A 61 -11.37 7.89 0.72
CA GLU A 61 -10.25 8.74 0.33
C GLU A 61 -9.30 8.03 -0.64
N ALA A 62 -9.66 6.81 -1.06
CA ALA A 62 -8.83 6.02 -1.95
C ALA A 62 -8.66 6.72 -3.31
N TYR A 63 -7.45 6.61 -3.83
CA TYR A 63 -7.15 6.94 -5.23
C TYR A 63 -7.00 5.65 -6.01
N ALA A 64 -7.82 5.44 -7.02
CA ALA A 64 -7.70 4.30 -7.91
C ALA A 64 -7.88 4.74 -9.36
N THR A 65 -7.00 4.30 -10.25
CA THR A 65 -7.07 4.68 -11.65
C THR A 65 -6.45 3.63 -12.55
N LEU A 66 -6.98 3.54 -13.77
CA LEU A 66 -6.32 2.85 -14.87
C LEU A 66 -5.20 3.72 -15.43
N VAL A 67 -4.20 3.06 -15.99
CA VAL A 67 -3.04 3.72 -16.60
C VAL A 67 -2.91 3.30 -18.05
N ASN A 68 -2.80 4.27 -18.95
CA ASN A 68 -2.50 4.02 -20.35
C ASN A 68 -1.03 3.64 -20.50
N PRO A 69 -0.69 2.43 -20.96
CA PRO A 69 0.70 1.99 -21.12
C PRO A 69 1.39 2.60 -22.36
N GLY A 70 0.68 3.39 -23.18
CA GLY A 70 1.20 4.00 -24.42
C GLY A 70 1.39 2.99 -25.57
N ARG A 71 1.01 1.73 -25.37
CA ARG A 71 1.14 0.65 -26.35
C ARG A 71 0.10 -0.44 -26.09
N PRO A 72 -0.24 -1.26 -27.09
CA PRO A 72 -1.07 -2.44 -26.86
C PRO A 72 -0.38 -3.44 -25.93
N ILE A 73 -1.14 -4.01 -25.00
CA ILE A 73 -0.70 -5.08 -24.11
C ILE A 73 -1.25 -6.40 -24.65
N PRO A 74 -0.42 -7.45 -24.81
CA PRO A 74 -0.90 -8.78 -25.21
C PRO A 74 -1.90 -9.31 -24.18
N ALA A 75 -3.02 -9.85 -24.63
CA ALA A 75 -3.98 -10.51 -23.74
C ALA A 75 -3.30 -11.69 -23.04
N ARG A 76 -3.50 -11.80 -21.73
CA ARG A 76 -2.93 -12.85 -20.91
C ARG A 76 -4.01 -13.50 -20.05
N PRO A 77 -3.92 -14.82 -19.79
CA PRO A 77 -4.94 -15.53 -19.00
C PRO A 77 -5.12 -15.02 -17.57
N TRP A 78 -4.10 -14.38 -17.02
CA TRP A 78 -4.11 -13.84 -15.65
C TRP A 78 -4.50 -12.36 -15.55
N MET A 79 -4.74 -11.69 -16.69
CA MET A 79 -5.19 -10.30 -16.64
C MET A 79 -6.57 -10.22 -15.99
N PRO A 80 -6.77 -9.25 -15.08
CA PRO A 80 -8.06 -9.07 -14.44
C PRO A 80 -9.17 -8.84 -15.46
N PRO A 81 -10.37 -9.36 -15.22
CA PRO A 81 -11.53 -9.11 -16.09
C PRO A 81 -11.79 -7.61 -16.29
N GLY A 82 -12.03 -7.20 -17.53
CA GLY A 82 -12.29 -5.80 -17.87
C GLY A 82 -11.02 -4.96 -18.13
N LEU A 83 -9.83 -5.45 -17.78
CA LEU A 83 -8.57 -4.78 -18.09
C LEU A 83 -8.11 -5.17 -19.49
N ASN A 84 -8.38 -4.32 -20.48
CA ASN A 84 -8.07 -4.58 -21.90
C ASN A 84 -7.60 -3.30 -22.63
N ASN A 85 -7.06 -3.47 -23.82
CA ASN A 85 -6.48 -2.37 -24.59
C ASN A 85 -7.47 -1.24 -24.90
N THR A 86 -8.74 -1.54 -25.12
CA THR A 86 -9.77 -0.53 -25.39
C THR A 86 -9.94 0.38 -24.17
N VAL A 87 -10.08 -0.20 -23.00
CA VAL A 87 -10.25 0.56 -21.74
C VAL A 87 -8.98 1.33 -21.40
N LEU A 88 -7.81 0.68 -21.51
CA LEU A 88 -6.53 1.30 -21.20
C LEU A 88 -6.15 2.46 -22.13
N SER A 89 -6.58 2.41 -23.41
CA SER A 89 -6.29 3.49 -24.36
C SER A 89 -6.96 4.82 -24.00
N HIS A 90 -8.04 4.80 -23.21
CA HIS A 90 -8.75 6.00 -22.75
C HIS A 90 -8.25 6.49 -21.38
N ALA A 91 -7.38 5.73 -20.70
CA ALA A 91 -6.84 6.12 -19.42
C ALA A 91 -5.74 7.20 -19.57
N ARG A 92 -5.44 7.88 -18.45
CA ARG A 92 -4.35 8.85 -18.39
C ARG A 92 -3.00 8.11 -18.47
N PRO A 93 -1.99 8.65 -19.17
CA PRO A 93 -0.64 8.09 -19.14
C PRO A 93 -0.03 8.25 -17.75
N LEU A 94 0.93 7.38 -17.40
CA LEU A 94 1.59 7.40 -16.09
C LEU A 94 2.21 8.76 -15.77
N THR A 95 2.86 9.41 -16.75
CA THR A 95 3.47 10.73 -16.59
C THR A 95 2.47 11.83 -16.21
N ALA A 96 1.20 11.66 -16.56
CA ALA A 96 0.16 12.64 -16.21
C ALA A 96 -0.40 12.44 -14.79
N ILE A 97 -0.19 11.26 -14.19
CA ILE A 97 -0.64 10.94 -12.82
C ILE A 97 0.52 10.89 -11.82
N GLU A 98 1.77 10.86 -12.27
CA GLU A 98 2.95 10.79 -11.41
C GLU A 98 3.00 11.87 -10.33
N PRO A 99 2.67 13.16 -10.59
CA PRO A 99 2.62 14.16 -9.52
C PRO A 99 1.60 13.82 -8.42
N GLU A 100 0.42 13.32 -8.78
CA GLU A 100 -0.59 12.89 -7.82
C GLU A 100 -0.12 11.68 -6.99
N LEU A 101 0.63 10.76 -7.62
CA LEU A 101 1.22 9.61 -6.92
C LEU A 101 2.31 10.08 -5.95
N ALA A 102 3.17 11.00 -6.38
CA ALA A 102 4.23 11.55 -5.55
C ALA A 102 3.67 12.24 -4.29
N ASP A 103 2.62 13.05 -4.42
CA ASP A 103 1.96 13.72 -3.32
C ASP A 103 1.30 12.75 -2.31
N ARG A 104 0.85 11.59 -2.79
CA ARG A 104 0.17 10.59 -1.96
C ARG A 104 1.12 9.58 -1.32
N ILE A 105 2.32 9.41 -1.86
CA ILE A 105 3.26 8.35 -1.47
C ILE A 105 4.48 8.92 -0.74
N SER A 106 5.06 10.03 -1.22
CA SER A 106 6.33 10.50 -0.69
C SER A 106 6.25 10.85 0.80
N GLY A 107 7.22 10.36 1.56
CA GLY A 107 7.28 10.53 3.01
C GLY A 107 6.34 9.63 3.82
N ARG A 108 5.48 8.82 3.19
CA ARG A 108 4.57 7.89 3.84
C ARG A 108 5.10 6.47 3.83
N TRP A 109 4.68 5.67 4.80
CA TRP A 109 4.92 4.23 4.79
C TRP A 109 3.96 3.53 3.83
N LEU A 110 4.50 2.83 2.84
CA LEU A 110 3.71 2.00 1.96
C LEU A 110 3.40 0.65 2.60
N VAL A 111 2.14 0.23 2.54
CA VAL A 111 1.66 -1.08 2.96
C VAL A 111 1.22 -1.86 1.73
N GLY A 112 1.55 -3.15 1.64
CA GLY A 112 1.03 -4.01 0.57
C GLY A 112 1.24 -5.48 0.88
N HIS A 113 0.72 -6.33 0.02
CA HIS A 113 0.92 -7.78 0.11
C HIS A 113 1.93 -8.22 -0.94
N ASN A 114 3.16 -8.58 -0.52
CA ASN A 114 4.31 -8.76 -1.39
C ASN A 114 4.74 -7.45 -2.09
N ILE A 115 4.62 -6.35 -1.34
CA ILE A 115 4.79 -4.96 -1.80
C ILE A 115 6.10 -4.71 -2.57
N GLY A 116 7.13 -5.53 -2.34
CA GLY A 116 8.40 -5.40 -3.06
C GLY A 116 8.28 -5.59 -4.57
N VAL A 117 7.25 -6.30 -5.06
CA VAL A 117 6.96 -6.44 -6.49
C VAL A 117 6.41 -5.15 -7.05
N ASP A 118 5.39 -4.60 -6.40
CA ASP A 118 4.72 -3.35 -6.79
C ASP A 118 5.67 -2.17 -6.74
N TRP A 119 6.38 -2.05 -5.62
CA TRP A 119 7.36 -1.00 -5.44
C TRP A 119 8.45 -1.00 -6.51
N ARG A 120 9.02 -2.16 -6.83
CA ARG A 120 10.05 -2.28 -7.86
C ARG A 120 9.56 -1.79 -9.22
N LEU A 121 8.30 -2.10 -9.59
CA LEU A 121 7.70 -1.61 -10.82
C LEU A 121 7.45 -0.11 -10.75
N LEU A 122 6.85 0.39 -9.67
CA LEU A 122 6.58 1.81 -9.48
C LEU A 122 7.87 2.63 -9.48
N HIS A 123 8.87 2.26 -8.69
CA HIS A 123 10.13 2.97 -8.59
C HIS A 123 10.90 3.00 -9.91
N ARG A 124 10.86 1.91 -10.69
CA ARG A 124 11.45 1.88 -12.04
C ARG A 124 10.79 2.90 -12.96
N ARG A 125 9.50 3.15 -12.82
CA ARG A 125 8.72 4.05 -13.69
C ARG A 125 8.65 5.49 -13.18
N CYS A 126 8.69 5.66 -11.88
CA CYS A 126 8.58 6.93 -11.17
C CYS A 126 9.69 7.03 -10.10
N PRO A 127 10.96 7.17 -10.49
CA PRO A 127 12.10 7.10 -9.56
C PRO A 127 12.16 8.28 -8.56
N SER A 128 11.43 9.34 -8.82
CA SER A 128 11.35 10.52 -7.93
C SER A 128 10.46 10.29 -6.70
N ILE A 129 9.62 9.26 -6.71
CA ILE A 129 8.74 8.94 -5.58
C ILE A 129 9.57 8.28 -4.47
N ALA A 130 9.50 8.82 -3.25
CA ALA A 130 10.31 8.38 -2.12
C ALA A 130 9.44 8.13 -0.88
N PRO A 131 8.91 6.91 -0.67
CA PRO A 131 8.22 6.55 0.56
C PRO A 131 9.16 6.55 1.76
N ALA A 132 8.61 6.66 2.97
CA ALA A 132 9.36 6.53 4.22
C ALA A 132 9.85 5.09 4.46
N GLY A 133 9.18 4.11 3.89
CA GLY A 133 9.52 2.70 3.96
C GLY A 133 8.38 1.81 3.45
N LEU A 134 8.61 0.50 3.45
CA LEU A 134 7.67 -0.50 2.93
C LEU A 134 7.34 -1.52 4.03
N ILE A 135 6.05 -1.73 4.30
CA ILE A 135 5.52 -2.73 5.23
C ILE A 135 4.85 -3.83 4.40
N ASP A 136 5.35 -5.05 4.50
CA ASP A 136 4.89 -6.20 3.73
C ASP A 136 4.05 -7.16 4.58
N THR A 137 2.76 -7.24 4.31
CA THR A 137 1.84 -8.15 5.02
C THR A 137 2.15 -9.61 4.75
N LEU A 138 2.72 -9.96 3.59
CA LEU A 138 3.19 -11.31 3.29
C LEU A 138 4.37 -11.70 4.18
N ARG A 139 5.33 -10.78 4.36
CA ARG A 139 6.47 -10.97 5.26
C ARG A 139 6.00 -11.16 6.70
N LEU A 140 5.04 -10.35 7.15
CA LEU A 140 4.44 -10.45 8.47
C LEU A 140 3.75 -11.80 8.67
N ALA A 141 2.92 -12.24 7.72
CA ALA A 141 2.23 -13.53 7.79
C ALA A 141 3.23 -14.70 7.85
N ARG A 142 4.31 -14.65 7.07
CA ARG A 142 5.37 -15.66 7.07
C ARG A 142 6.14 -15.70 8.39
N ALA A 143 6.45 -14.55 8.99
CA ALA A 143 7.14 -14.48 10.27
C ALA A 143 6.36 -15.20 11.37
N TYR A 144 5.05 -15.12 11.34
CA TYR A 144 4.16 -15.79 12.30
C TYR A 144 3.66 -17.16 11.86
N ARG A 145 4.18 -17.70 10.73
CA ARG A 145 3.91 -19.06 10.24
C ARG A 145 2.42 -19.37 10.19
N ILE A 146 1.62 -18.45 9.62
CA ILE A 146 0.18 -18.65 9.49
C ILE A 146 -0.08 -19.82 8.53
N ASP A 147 -0.79 -20.84 9.00
CA ASP A 147 -1.20 -21.99 8.18
C ASP A 147 -2.60 -21.75 7.60
N ALA A 148 -2.65 -20.96 6.53
CA ALA A 148 -3.88 -20.68 5.77
C ALA A 148 -3.96 -21.54 4.48
N GLY A 149 -3.18 -22.62 4.38
CA GLY A 149 -3.06 -23.40 3.15
C GLY A 149 -2.36 -22.64 2.02
N GLY A 150 -1.66 -21.54 2.35
CA GLY A 150 -0.91 -20.67 1.46
C GLY A 150 -0.88 -19.24 1.97
N ASN A 151 -0.04 -18.40 1.35
CA ASN A 151 0.17 -17.02 1.78
C ASN A 151 -0.32 -15.98 0.77
N SER A 152 -1.29 -16.31 -0.11
CA SER A 152 -1.93 -15.29 -0.94
C SER A 152 -2.82 -14.38 -0.09
N LEU A 153 -3.00 -13.14 -0.54
CA LEU A 153 -3.85 -12.18 0.15
C LEU A 153 -5.25 -12.76 0.44
N THR A 154 -5.90 -13.33 -0.57
CA THR A 154 -7.23 -13.92 -0.45
C THR A 154 -7.30 -15.03 0.59
N ARG A 155 -6.33 -15.96 0.60
CA ARG A 155 -6.28 -17.05 1.60
C ARG A 155 -6.09 -16.56 3.03
N LEU A 156 -5.26 -15.55 3.21
CA LEU A 156 -5.02 -14.96 4.53
C LEU A 156 -6.25 -14.18 5.02
N LEU A 157 -6.94 -13.47 4.13
CA LEU A 157 -8.21 -12.79 4.44
C LEU A 157 -9.32 -13.79 4.81
N GLU A 158 -9.43 -14.89 4.07
CA GLU A 158 -10.35 -16.00 4.39
C GLU A 158 -10.03 -16.62 5.74
N TYR A 159 -8.77 -16.96 5.99
CA TYR A 159 -8.31 -17.57 7.23
C TYR A 159 -8.59 -16.70 8.47
N LEU A 160 -8.51 -15.38 8.33
CA LEU A 160 -8.80 -14.43 9.40
C LEU A 160 -10.24 -13.93 9.42
N ASP A 161 -11.10 -14.45 8.56
CA ASP A 161 -12.52 -14.06 8.43
C ASP A 161 -12.71 -12.57 8.08
N LEU A 162 -11.79 -12.04 7.27
CA LEU A 162 -11.74 -10.61 6.91
C LEU A 162 -12.30 -10.30 5.50
N THR A 163 -12.57 -11.30 4.66
CA THR A 163 -13.04 -11.13 3.27
C THR A 163 -14.30 -10.27 3.19
N ALA A 164 -15.27 -10.52 4.06
CA ALA A 164 -16.51 -9.75 4.11
C ALA A 164 -16.27 -8.28 4.49
N THR A 165 -15.22 -7.99 5.25
CA THR A 165 -14.84 -6.61 5.60
C THR A 165 -14.27 -5.88 4.39
N VAL A 166 -13.43 -6.53 3.58
CA VAL A 166 -12.94 -5.96 2.31
C VAL A 166 -14.10 -5.69 1.36
N THR A 167 -15.00 -6.65 1.17
CA THR A 167 -16.18 -6.51 0.28
C THR A 167 -17.08 -5.34 0.72
N ARG A 168 -17.26 -5.12 2.03
CA ARG A 168 -18.02 -3.96 2.51
C ARG A 168 -17.31 -2.63 2.27
N ALA A 169 -15.97 -2.60 2.35
CA ALA A 169 -15.20 -1.39 2.10
C ALA A 169 -15.13 -1.04 0.61
N VAL A 170 -15.16 -2.05 -0.28
CA VAL A 170 -15.11 -1.91 -1.75
C VAL A 170 -16.19 -2.80 -2.38
N PRO A 171 -17.48 -2.39 -2.34
CA PRO A 171 -18.59 -3.26 -2.76
C PRO A 171 -18.53 -3.69 -4.23
N ASP A 172 -18.02 -2.82 -5.11
CA ASP A 172 -17.89 -3.07 -6.54
C ASP A 172 -16.52 -3.65 -6.93
N GLY A 173 -15.67 -3.90 -5.93
CA GLY A 173 -14.33 -4.47 -6.13
C GLY A 173 -14.33 -5.98 -6.16
N GLN A 174 -13.27 -6.54 -6.70
CA GLN A 174 -13.02 -7.99 -6.72
C GLN A 174 -11.53 -8.27 -6.59
N PRO A 175 -11.13 -9.46 -6.12
CA PRO A 175 -9.74 -9.89 -6.11
C PRO A 175 -9.05 -9.72 -7.47
N HIS A 176 -7.78 -9.39 -7.45
CA HIS A 176 -6.98 -9.05 -8.63
C HIS A 176 -7.43 -7.76 -9.34
N ARG A 177 -7.95 -6.82 -8.55
CA ARG A 177 -8.13 -5.42 -8.94
C ARG A 177 -7.46 -4.57 -7.87
N ALA A 178 -6.66 -3.62 -8.29
CA ALA A 178 -5.76 -2.88 -7.40
C ALA A 178 -6.46 -2.26 -6.18
N LEU A 179 -7.66 -1.71 -6.33
CA LEU A 179 -8.38 -1.12 -5.19
C LEU A 179 -8.81 -2.17 -4.15
N TRP A 180 -9.26 -3.35 -4.62
CA TRP A 180 -9.65 -4.43 -3.70
C TRP A 180 -8.43 -4.98 -2.97
N ASP A 181 -7.33 -5.23 -3.69
CA ASP A 181 -6.12 -5.83 -3.15
C ASP A 181 -5.37 -4.86 -2.20
N ALA A 182 -5.29 -3.56 -2.53
CA ALA A 182 -4.76 -2.55 -1.61
C ALA A 182 -5.59 -2.44 -0.33
N THR A 183 -6.94 -2.40 -0.45
CA THR A 183 -7.84 -2.37 0.71
C THR A 183 -7.70 -3.65 1.53
N GLY A 184 -7.61 -4.79 0.86
CA GLY A 184 -7.39 -6.10 1.48
C GLY A 184 -6.08 -6.15 2.25
N ALA A 185 -4.98 -5.62 1.70
CA ALA A 185 -3.69 -5.54 2.36
C ALA A 185 -3.74 -4.65 3.63
N ALA A 186 -4.44 -3.51 3.58
CA ALA A 186 -4.65 -2.64 4.75
C ALA A 186 -5.44 -3.35 5.86
N ILE A 187 -6.55 -4.01 5.51
CA ILE A 187 -7.38 -4.77 6.46
C ILE A 187 -6.60 -5.95 7.03
N LEU A 188 -5.85 -6.67 6.18
CA LEU A 188 -5.01 -7.78 6.61
C LEU A 188 -3.94 -7.32 7.60
N LEU A 189 -3.28 -6.18 7.36
CA LEU A 189 -2.32 -5.62 8.31
C LEU A 189 -2.95 -5.43 9.69
N GLY A 190 -4.11 -4.77 9.77
CA GLY A 190 -4.84 -4.55 11.03
C GLY A 190 -5.19 -5.86 11.74
N GLY A 191 -5.69 -6.85 11.00
CA GLY A 191 -6.01 -8.18 11.51
C GLY A 191 -4.80 -8.92 12.06
N LEU A 192 -3.68 -8.89 11.34
CA LEU A 192 -2.42 -9.51 11.78
C LEU A 192 -1.87 -8.82 13.03
N VAL A 193 -1.85 -7.49 13.06
CA VAL A 193 -1.37 -6.73 14.22
C VAL A 193 -2.23 -7.01 15.45
N THR A 194 -3.55 -6.96 15.32
CA THR A 194 -4.46 -7.25 16.44
C THR A 194 -4.25 -8.66 16.99
N ARG A 195 -4.00 -9.63 16.11
CA ARG A 195 -3.80 -11.02 16.52
C ARG A 195 -2.48 -11.24 17.26
N TRP A 196 -1.40 -10.61 16.81
CA TRP A 196 -0.05 -10.88 17.32
C TRP A 196 0.40 -9.90 18.39
N TRP A 197 -0.16 -8.71 18.43
CA TRP A 197 0.11 -7.70 19.44
C TRP A 197 -1.19 -7.16 20.06
N PRO A 198 -1.93 -7.98 20.82
CA PRO A 198 -3.20 -7.56 21.40
C PRO A 198 -3.08 -6.37 22.37
N ALA A 199 -1.88 -6.13 22.90
CA ALA A 199 -1.55 -4.93 23.71
C ALA A 199 -1.11 -3.73 22.87
N GLY A 200 -1.11 -3.84 21.53
CA GLY A 200 -0.59 -2.85 20.61
C GLY A 200 0.91 -3.01 20.33
N VAL A 201 1.39 -2.33 19.30
CA VAL A 201 2.81 -2.33 18.90
C VAL A 201 3.20 -0.95 18.39
N ALA A 202 4.42 -0.51 18.69
CA ALA A 202 5.01 0.67 18.06
C ALA A 202 5.35 0.40 16.59
N LEU A 203 5.41 1.44 15.78
CA LEU A 203 5.81 1.32 14.37
C LEU A 203 7.17 0.63 14.23
N ALA A 204 8.14 0.95 15.06
CA ALA A 204 9.47 0.29 15.07
C ALA A 204 9.35 -1.22 15.25
N GLY A 205 8.52 -1.69 16.19
CA GLY A 205 8.30 -3.12 16.42
C GLY A 205 7.62 -3.81 15.23
N LEU A 206 6.65 -3.17 14.60
CA LEU A 206 6.04 -3.66 13.36
C LEU A 206 7.07 -3.72 12.23
N CYS A 207 7.85 -2.66 12.03
CA CYS A 207 8.88 -2.58 11.00
C CYS A 207 9.99 -3.62 11.18
N ALA A 208 10.38 -3.94 12.39
CA ALA A 208 11.39 -4.97 12.68
C ALA A 208 11.01 -6.35 12.08
N VAL A 209 9.70 -6.63 11.98
CA VAL A 209 9.19 -7.88 11.42
C VAL A 209 8.78 -7.75 9.95
N ALA A 210 8.07 -6.69 9.61
CA ALA A 210 7.33 -6.56 8.35
C ALA A 210 8.02 -5.63 7.33
N ALA A 211 8.93 -4.74 7.72
CA ALA A 211 9.56 -3.83 6.76
C ALA A 211 10.58 -4.54 5.86
N LEU A 212 10.66 -4.08 4.61
CA LEU A 212 11.68 -4.51 3.66
C LEU A 212 12.97 -3.72 3.92
N PRO A 213 14.10 -4.38 4.23
CA PRO A 213 15.32 -3.72 4.71
C PRO A 213 16.01 -2.83 3.67
N ASP A 214 15.87 -3.11 2.38
CA ASP A 214 16.61 -2.42 1.30
C ASP A 214 15.91 -1.14 0.80
N PHE A 215 14.84 -0.71 1.48
CA PHE A 215 14.05 0.46 1.11
C PHE A 215 13.98 1.54 2.20
N ALA A 216 14.83 1.44 3.24
CA ALA A 216 15.04 2.60 4.10
C ALA A 216 15.69 3.71 3.25
N PRO A 217 15.18 4.96 3.26
CA PRO A 217 15.83 6.06 2.56
C PRO A 217 17.26 6.14 3.09
N THR A 218 18.23 6.10 2.18
CA THR A 218 19.63 6.37 2.55
C THR A 218 19.63 7.76 3.19
N PRO A 219 20.11 7.93 4.45
CA PRO A 219 20.19 9.24 5.05
C PRO A 219 20.97 10.14 4.10
N ALA A 220 20.45 11.35 3.86
CA ALA A 220 21.16 12.33 3.06
C ALA A 220 22.57 12.47 3.65
N PRO A 221 23.62 12.52 2.80
CA PRO A 221 24.97 12.71 3.31
C PRO A 221 24.96 14.01 4.13
N ASP A 222 25.42 13.91 5.38
CA ASP A 222 25.66 15.08 6.22
C ASP A 222 26.48 16.08 5.42
N THR A 223 25.87 17.17 4.99
CA THR A 223 26.57 18.31 4.44
C THR A 223 27.34 18.95 5.58
N LEU A 224 28.54 18.47 5.82
CA LEU A 224 29.54 19.16 6.61
C LEU A 224 29.91 20.45 5.89
N PHE A 225 29.34 21.56 6.36
CA PHE A 225 29.88 22.89 6.19
C PHE A 225 29.98 23.58 7.55
#